data_d381a04994edb5ea2654829480253a0f
#
_entry.id   d381a04994edb5ea2654829480253a0f
#
_cell.length_a   1.000
_cell.length_b   1.000
_cell.length_c   1.000
_cell.angle_alpha   90.00
_cell.angle_beta   90.00
_cell.angle_gamma   90.00
#
_symmetry.space_group_name_H-M   'P 1'
#
loop_
_entity.id
_entity.type
_entity.pdbx_description
1 polymer ?
#
loop_
_entity_poly.entity_id
_entity_poly.type
_entity_poly.pdbx_seq_one_letter_code
_entity_poly.pdbx_strand_id
1 'polypeptide(L)'
;MAKLPFSSFNFFDALFHNTVENSILLMDDGGKIINVNKAFTNCFGYTEEFLKGKNASMLFTEEDQRKGKPEKEIAGVLSCGQAADNNYLVKKNGEITWVSGESVLVKNEEGDICILKVIQDINKQKLYQRNALLFSNLNEHILAAIDDVVIVMDMQLNILKTNHAFNLFNTAYRKEGSSFEELIRPYDPHEILINRIKNTIKHKTTFSHQALEIQSASGEKRFYDFNCSLLLHTEEGNRVLLVIHDITIDKQIEKEREDVIGFVAHELRNPLANLVLCNDLMSEAIQEDSAIDLIGLLQRSKNNISRLNKMIAELYEATKVNSGLLKLDIGTFHFGEMIHESIETVEILQPSYNIIVEGDGDFLVTGDRYRLIQVVTNFINNGIKYSNGKEDVTLTISHDDKTVTVSVKDEGLGISPENLAHVFERFFRAEKTKNLEGIGLGLFLCQQIITAHHGTTWAESEEGKGSTFYFSIPIQGILPDE
;
A
#
# COMPACT_ATOMS: atom_id res chain seq x y z
N MET A 1 -44.75 56.52 -20.50
CA MET A 1 -44.77 55.85 -19.17
C MET A 1 -46.25 55.46 -18.91
N ALA A 2 -46.49 54.15 -18.84
CA ALA A 2 -47.83 53.65 -18.48
C ALA A 2 -48.07 53.97 -16.99
N LYS A 3 -49.19 54.65 -16.69
CA LYS A 3 -49.59 54.83 -15.29
C LYS A 3 -49.93 53.48 -14.69
N LEU A 4 -49.17 53.11 -13.66
CA LEU A 4 -49.47 51.91 -12.85
C LEU A 4 -50.88 52.10 -12.24
N PRO A 5 -51.74 51.06 -12.22
CA PRO A 5 -53.14 51.15 -11.81
C PRO A 5 -53.37 51.28 -10.29
N PHE A 6 -52.31 51.44 -9.51
CA PHE A 6 -52.35 51.57 -8.05
C PHE A 6 -51.78 52.92 -7.62
N SER A 7 -52.28 53.52 -6.54
CA SER A 7 -51.63 54.66 -5.92
C SER A 7 -50.25 54.21 -5.44
N SER A 8 -49.26 55.06 -5.55
CA SER A 8 -47.88 54.75 -5.17
C SER A 8 -47.74 54.26 -3.71
N PHE A 9 -48.59 54.75 -2.85
CA PHE A 9 -48.62 54.34 -1.43
C PHE A 9 -49.11 52.90 -1.23
N ASN A 10 -50.18 52.48 -1.93
CA ASN A 10 -50.68 51.09 -1.83
C ASN A 10 -49.71 50.05 -2.42
N PHE A 11 -48.89 50.42 -3.39
CA PHE A 11 -47.89 49.52 -3.99
C PHE A 11 -46.68 49.30 -3.10
N PHE A 12 -46.15 50.34 -2.48
CA PHE A 12 -45.07 50.26 -1.55
C PHE A 12 -45.46 49.46 -0.30
N ASP A 13 -46.62 49.73 0.27
CA ASP A 13 -47.13 49.01 1.44
C ASP A 13 -47.32 47.51 1.17
N ALA A 14 -47.86 47.20 -0.03
CA ALA A 14 -47.99 45.80 -0.47
C ALA A 14 -46.65 45.10 -0.65
N LEU A 15 -45.63 45.75 -1.24
CA LEU A 15 -44.28 45.19 -1.37
C LEU A 15 -43.61 45.03 -0.01
N PHE A 16 -43.71 46.04 0.87
CA PHE A 16 -43.09 46.04 2.18
C PHE A 16 -43.61 44.90 3.05
N HIS A 17 -44.92 44.68 3.09
CA HIS A 17 -45.53 43.68 3.97
C HIS A 17 -45.61 42.27 3.39
N ASN A 18 -45.65 42.10 2.05
CA ASN A 18 -45.85 40.78 1.44
C ASN A 18 -44.59 40.10 0.90
N THR A 19 -43.42 40.76 0.92
CA THR A 19 -42.17 40.07 0.59
C THR A 19 -41.81 39.05 1.65
N VAL A 20 -41.53 37.80 1.22
CA VAL A 20 -41.26 36.68 2.12
C VAL A 20 -39.77 36.46 2.30
N GLU A 21 -38.98 36.64 1.24
CA GLU A 21 -37.55 36.33 1.19
C GLU A 21 -36.67 37.53 1.50
N ASN A 22 -37.10 38.74 1.17
CA ASN A 22 -36.33 39.97 1.38
C ASN A 22 -36.69 40.62 2.69
N SER A 23 -35.72 40.68 3.59
CA SER A 23 -35.82 41.44 4.83
C SER A 23 -35.63 42.93 4.54
N ILE A 24 -36.62 43.72 4.85
CA ILE A 24 -36.63 45.17 4.57
C ILE A 24 -36.61 45.93 5.89
N LEU A 25 -35.69 46.88 5.99
CA LEU A 25 -35.55 47.80 7.10
C LEU A 25 -35.57 49.25 6.58
N LEU A 26 -36.37 50.07 7.20
CA LEU A 26 -36.46 51.49 6.93
C LEU A 26 -35.83 52.27 8.09
N MET A 27 -34.93 53.21 7.80
CA MET A 27 -34.24 54.03 8.82
C MET A 27 -34.14 55.49 8.38
N ASP A 28 -33.96 56.39 9.32
CA ASP A 28 -33.68 57.80 9.05
C ASP A 28 -32.22 58.00 8.59
N ASP A 29 -31.85 59.24 8.28
CA ASP A 29 -30.50 59.64 7.84
C ASP A 29 -29.43 59.47 8.93
N GLY A 30 -29.82 59.35 10.18
CA GLY A 30 -28.97 59.06 11.33
C GLY A 30 -28.88 57.55 11.61
N GLY A 31 -29.53 56.68 10.85
CA GLY A 31 -29.55 55.24 11.01
C GLY A 31 -30.49 54.75 12.11
N LYS A 32 -31.45 55.57 12.60
CA LYS A 32 -32.47 55.09 13.51
C LYS A 32 -33.57 54.36 12.75
N ILE A 33 -33.90 53.18 13.21
CA ILE A 33 -34.89 52.30 12.61
C ILE A 33 -36.29 52.91 12.73
N ILE A 34 -36.95 53.10 11.62
CA ILE A 34 -38.33 53.63 11.55
C ILE A 34 -39.32 52.44 11.49
N ASN A 35 -39.04 51.47 10.63
CA ASN A 35 -39.91 50.31 10.45
C ASN A 35 -39.12 49.10 9.91
N VAL A 36 -39.64 47.88 10.11
CA VAL A 36 -39.14 46.64 9.51
C VAL A 36 -40.32 45.81 9.00
N ASN A 37 -40.09 45.07 7.90
CA ASN A 37 -41.13 44.20 7.38
C ASN A 37 -41.21 42.85 8.15
N LYS A 38 -42.23 42.06 7.86
CA LYS A 38 -42.47 40.75 8.48
C LYS A 38 -41.35 39.75 8.16
N ALA A 39 -40.75 39.81 6.95
CA ALA A 39 -39.60 38.95 6.61
C ALA A 39 -38.38 39.24 7.48
N PHE A 40 -38.13 40.53 7.81
CA PHE A 40 -37.06 40.92 8.72
C PHE A 40 -37.27 40.34 10.13
N THR A 41 -38.48 40.51 10.68
CA THR A 41 -38.80 39.97 12.01
C THR A 41 -38.69 38.47 12.08
N ASN A 42 -39.10 37.76 11.03
CA ASN A 42 -38.99 36.31 10.92
C ASN A 42 -37.53 35.84 10.80
N CYS A 43 -36.70 36.53 10.04
CA CYS A 43 -35.33 36.19 9.77
C CYS A 43 -34.40 36.47 10.97
N PHE A 44 -34.56 37.69 11.54
CA PHE A 44 -33.66 38.17 12.60
C PHE A 44 -34.20 37.97 14.01
N GLY A 45 -35.46 37.63 14.20
CA GLY A 45 -36.09 37.36 15.49
C GLY A 45 -36.38 38.58 16.34
N TYR A 46 -36.15 39.79 15.85
CA TYR A 46 -36.52 41.05 16.50
C TYR A 46 -37.94 41.45 16.18
N THR A 47 -38.67 41.97 17.13
CA THR A 47 -39.98 42.55 16.87
C THR A 47 -39.85 44.01 16.35
N GLU A 48 -40.81 44.48 15.56
CA GLU A 48 -40.84 45.88 15.10
C GLU A 48 -40.81 46.87 16.26
N GLU A 49 -41.62 46.65 17.29
CA GLU A 49 -41.67 47.46 18.48
C GLU A 49 -40.33 47.57 19.24
N PHE A 50 -39.55 46.48 19.24
CA PHE A 50 -38.24 46.48 19.89
C PHE A 50 -37.22 47.28 19.08
N LEU A 51 -37.27 47.26 17.78
CA LEU A 51 -36.30 47.90 16.88
C LEU A 51 -36.60 49.40 16.66
N LYS A 52 -37.88 49.81 16.69
CA LYS A 52 -38.29 51.18 16.39
C LYS A 52 -37.58 52.21 17.27
N GLY A 53 -36.92 53.17 16.60
CA GLY A 53 -36.14 54.22 17.26
C GLY A 53 -34.73 53.82 17.74
N LYS A 54 -34.34 52.57 17.63
CA LYS A 54 -32.94 52.11 17.89
C LYS A 54 -32.07 52.34 16.66
N ASN A 55 -30.77 52.49 16.90
CA ASN A 55 -29.82 52.62 15.79
C ASN A 55 -29.57 51.26 15.13
N ALA A 56 -29.57 51.21 13.79
CA ALA A 56 -29.34 50.00 13.00
C ALA A 56 -27.94 49.41 13.20
N SER A 57 -26.98 50.18 13.76
CA SER A 57 -25.64 49.66 14.12
C SER A 57 -25.70 48.49 15.08
N MET A 58 -26.74 48.36 15.92
CA MET A 58 -26.95 47.24 16.82
C MET A 58 -27.06 45.87 16.11
N LEU A 59 -27.39 45.88 14.84
CA LEU A 59 -27.48 44.62 14.03
C LEU A 59 -26.15 44.16 13.54
N PHE A 60 -25.12 44.98 13.59
CA PHE A 60 -23.74 44.59 13.14
C PHE A 60 -22.98 43.89 14.27
N THR A 61 -21.99 43.10 13.86
CA THR A 61 -21.07 42.51 14.83
C THR A 61 -20.28 43.59 15.58
N GLU A 62 -19.82 43.29 16.80
CA GLU A 62 -19.00 44.26 17.58
C GLU A 62 -17.74 44.69 16.80
N GLU A 63 -17.15 43.77 16.02
CA GLU A 63 -15.98 44.08 15.21
C GLU A 63 -16.30 45.09 14.11
N ASP A 64 -17.44 44.90 13.38
CA ASP A 64 -17.85 45.79 12.32
C ASP A 64 -18.27 47.16 12.87
N GLN A 65 -18.89 47.21 14.06
CA GLN A 65 -19.20 48.48 14.78
C GLN A 65 -17.90 49.22 15.12
N ARG A 66 -16.88 48.55 15.70
CA ARG A 66 -15.57 49.17 16.01
C ARG A 66 -14.83 49.69 14.76
N LYS A 67 -15.03 49.06 13.61
CA LYS A 67 -14.48 49.50 12.31
C LYS A 67 -15.26 50.66 11.68
N GLY A 68 -16.36 51.12 12.29
CA GLY A 68 -17.22 52.17 11.77
C GLY A 68 -17.97 51.79 10.46
N LYS A 69 -18.26 50.50 10.29
CA LYS A 69 -18.90 50.00 9.07
C LYS A 69 -20.35 50.51 8.88
N PRO A 70 -21.20 50.53 9.95
CA PRO A 70 -22.55 51.08 9.85
C PRO A 70 -22.57 52.55 9.41
N GLU A 71 -21.69 53.37 9.98
CA GLU A 71 -21.57 54.80 9.67
C GLU A 71 -21.08 55.01 8.21
N LYS A 72 -20.12 54.20 7.75
CA LYS A 72 -19.61 54.23 6.38
C LYS A 72 -20.70 53.86 5.37
N GLU A 73 -21.52 52.87 5.68
CA GLU A 73 -22.63 52.46 4.84
C GLU A 73 -23.65 53.60 4.69
N ILE A 74 -24.08 54.19 5.80
CA ILE A 74 -25.03 55.35 5.81
C ILE A 74 -24.44 56.53 5.03
N ALA A 75 -23.18 56.90 5.28
CA ALA A 75 -22.47 57.94 4.57
C ALA A 75 -22.40 57.68 3.07
N GLY A 76 -22.18 56.43 2.67
CA GLY A 76 -22.20 56.00 1.28
C GLY A 76 -23.56 56.17 0.62
N VAL A 77 -24.62 55.77 1.31
CA VAL A 77 -25.99 55.96 0.80
C VAL A 77 -26.36 57.45 0.64
N LEU A 78 -25.99 58.25 1.64
CA LEU A 78 -26.28 59.70 1.61
C LEU A 78 -25.50 60.41 0.49
N SER A 79 -24.27 59.97 0.18
CA SER A 79 -23.45 60.61 -0.85
C SER A 79 -23.73 60.11 -2.27
N CYS A 80 -23.96 58.81 -2.43
CA CYS A 80 -24.07 58.15 -3.75
C CYS A 80 -25.52 57.75 -4.11
N GLY A 81 -26.48 57.88 -3.17
CA GLY A 81 -27.87 57.45 -3.32
C GLY A 81 -28.10 55.97 -3.04
N GLN A 82 -27.04 55.16 -3.05
CA GLN A 82 -27.10 53.73 -2.76
C GLN A 82 -25.78 53.19 -2.22
N ALA A 83 -25.83 52.08 -1.48
CA ALA A 83 -24.66 51.35 -1.04
C ALA A 83 -24.95 49.83 -1.04
N ALA A 84 -23.98 49.03 -1.43
CA ALA A 84 -24.10 47.59 -1.32
C ALA A 84 -24.00 47.17 0.15
N ASP A 85 -24.79 46.20 0.56
CA ASP A 85 -24.87 45.65 1.90
C ASP A 85 -24.49 44.18 1.91
N ASN A 86 -23.20 43.93 2.02
CA ASN A 86 -22.63 42.56 2.14
C ASN A 86 -21.93 42.45 3.51
N ASN A 87 -22.71 42.16 4.54
CA ASN A 87 -22.27 42.24 5.90
C ASN A 87 -22.64 40.99 6.73
N TYR A 88 -21.95 40.84 7.87
CA TYR A 88 -22.42 39.97 8.94
C TYR A 88 -23.38 40.76 9.85
N LEU A 89 -24.60 40.25 10.02
CA LEU A 89 -25.55 40.81 10.96
C LEU A 89 -25.85 39.81 12.09
N VAL A 90 -26.22 40.36 13.25
CA VAL A 90 -26.50 39.60 14.47
C VAL A 90 -28.01 39.48 14.66
N LYS A 91 -28.50 38.25 14.78
CA LYS A 91 -29.89 37.95 15.13
C LYS A 91 -30.13 38.13 16.65
N LYS A 92 -31.39 38.23 17.05
CA LYS A 92 -31.78 38.37 18.47
C LYS A 92 -31.26 37.26 19.37
N ASN A 93 -31.11 36.05 18.85
CA ASN A 93 -30.55 34.90 19.59
C ASN A 93 -29.02 34.88 19.68
N GLY A 94 -28.33 35.89 19.13
CA GLY A 94 -26.87 35.99 19.09
C GLY A 94 -26.22 35.28 17.89
N GLU A 95 -26.99 34.61 17.04
CA GLU A 95 -26.51 34.00 15.83
C GLU A 95 -26.04 35.06 14.83
N ILE A 96 -24.87 34.85 14.22
CA ILE A 96 -24.34 35.72 13.18
C ILE A 96 -24.71 35.15 11.81
N THR A 97 -25.33 35.95 10.97
CA THR A 97 -25.70 35.54 9.61
C THR A 97 -25.07 36.47 8.58
N TRP A 98 -24.72 35.89 7.42
CA TRP A 98 -24.25 36.68 6.28
C TRP A 98 -25.44 37.13 5.45
N VAL A 99 -25.54 38.44 5.23
CA VAL A 99 -26.57 39.03 4.39
C VAL A 99 -25.96 39.65 3.14
N SER A 100 -26.74 39.69 2.08
CA SER A 100 -26.42 40.40 0.84
C SER A 100 -27.62 41.22 0.43
N GLY A 101 -27.37 42.43 0.00
CA GLY A 101 -28.44 43.35 -0.41
C GLY A 101 -27.93 44.74 -0.72
N GLU A 102 -28.85 45.70 -0.64
CA GLU A 102 -28.59 47.10 -0.94
C GLU A 102 -29.32 48.01 0.04
N SER A 103 -28.70 49.15 0.33
CA SER A 103 -29.29 50.26 1.03
C SER A 103 -29.48 51.43 0.04
N VAL A 104 -30.69 51.96 -0.09
CA VAL A 104 -31.04 52.97 -1.10
C VAL A 104 -31.66 54.20 -0.43
N LEU A 105 -31.30 55.38 -0.89
CA LEU A 105 -31.88 56.65 -0.44
C LEU A 105 -33.25 56.86 -1.08
N VAL A 106 -34.27 57.01 -0.26
CA VAL A 106 -35.63 57.31 -0.68
C VAL A 106 -36.02 58.71 -0.23
N LYS A 107 -36.61 59.54 -1.10
CA LYS A 107 -37.10 60.89 -0.79
C LYS A 107 -38.57 60.90 -1.00
N ASN A 108 -39.33 61.54 -0.08
CA ASN A 108 -40.74 61.81 -0.24
C ASN A 108 -41.00 63.15 -1.03
N GLU A 109 -42.25 63.45 -1.32
CA GLU A 109 -42.63 64.68 -2.04
C GLU A 109 -42.39 65.94 -1.23
N GLU A 110 -42.30 65.85 0.10
CA GLU A 110 -42.07 66.95 1.03
C GLU A 110 -40.54 67.18 1.28
N GLY A 111 -39.69 66.32 0.70
CA GLY A 111 -38.21 66.42 0.80
C GLY A 111 -37.60 65.70 1.95
N ASP A 112 -38.40 64.98 2.77
CA ASP A 112 -37.83 64.11 3.82
C ASP A 112 -37.11 62.93 3.21
N ILE A 113 -36.01 62.56 3.80
CA ILE A 113 -35.17 61.45 3.35
C ILE A 113 -35.20 60.28 4.33
N CYS A 114 -35.22 59.07 3.79
CA CYS A 114 -35.06 57.86 4.54
C CYS A 114 -34.18 56.88 3.76
N ILE A 115 -33.60 55.93 4.46
CA ILE A 115 -32.78 54.84 3.87
C ILE A 115 -33.59 53.55 3.92
N LEU A 116 -33.81 52.98 2.77
CA LEU A 116 -34.43 51.65 2.59
C LEU A 116 -33.31 50.63 2.44
N LYS A 117 -33.19 49.73 3.39
CA LYS A 117 -32.26 48.61 3.38
C LYS A 117 -33.01 47.33 3.03
N VAL A 118 -32.64 46.70 1.92
CA VAL A 118 -33.21 45.43 1.42
C VAL A 118 -32.12 44.38 1.46
N ILE A 119 -32.26 43.37 2.31
CA ILE A 119 -31.27 42.34 2.53
C ILE A 119 -31.88 40.95 2.50
N GLN A 120 -31.06 39.97 2.05
CA GLN A 120 -31.39 38.57 2.03
C GLN A 120 -30.36 37.77 2.85
N ASP A 121 -30.84 36.87 3.70
CA ASP A 121 -29.97 35.91 4.40
C ASP A 121 -29.52 34.83 3.41
N ILE A 122 -28.26 34.86 3.03
CA ILE A 122 -27.65 33.89 2.12
C ILE A 122 -26.74 32.88 2.81
N ASN A 123 -26.79 32.81 4.15
CA ASN A 123 -25.93 31.95 4.94
C ASN A 123 -26.09 30.46 4.56
N LYS A 124 -27.35 30.01 4.36
CA LYS A 124 -27.63 28.64 3.92
C LYS A 124 -27.02 28.35 2.54
N GLN A 125 -27.20 29.29 1.60
CA GLN A 125 -26.69 29.16 0.23
C GLN A 125 -25.15 29.06 0.22
N LYS A 126 -24.45 29.91 1.00
CA LYS A 126 -23.00 29.84 1.15
C LYS A 126 -22.56 28.55 1.81
N LEU A 127 -23.28 28.06 2.81
CA LEU A 127 -23.00 26.79 3.48
C LEU A 127 -23.12 25.61 2.48
N TYR A 128 -24.18 25.58 1.68
CA TYR A 128 -24.34 24.57 0.64
C TYR A 128 -23.23 24.61 -0.41
N GLN A 129 -22.87 25.79 -0.88
CA GLN A 129 -21.76 25.96 -1.84
C GLN A 129 -20.43 25.48 -1.26
N ARG A 130 -20.15 25.86 0.00
CA ARG A 130 -18.92 25.42 0.69
C ARG A 130 -18.90 23.91 0.88
N ASN A 131 -20.01 23.31 1.30
CA ASN A 131 -20.11 21.87 1.49
C ASN A 131 -19.97 21.13 0.15
N ALA A 132 -20.57 21.61 -0.91
CA ALA A 132 -20.43 21.04 -2.25
C ALA A 132 -18.96 21.08 -2.73
N LEU A 133 -18.28 22.21 -2.52
CA LEU A 133 -16.85 22.34 -2.86
C LEU A 133 -15.96 21.41 -2.02
N LEU A 134 -16.21 21.33 -0.72
CA LEU A 134 -15.48 20.43 0.17
C LEU A 134 -15.69 18.97 -0.23
N PHE A 135 -16.93 18.60 -0.58
CA PHE A 135 -17.25 17.24 -1.02
C PHE A 135 -16.58 16.90 -2.36
N SER A 136 -16.58 17.85 -3.30
CA SER A 136 -15.88 17.69 -4.58
C SER A 136 -14.38 17.48 -4.40
N ASN A 137 -13.73 18.33 -3.59
CA ASN A 137 -12.30 18.23 -3.30
C ASN A 137 -11.95 16.91 -2.59
N LEU A 138 -12.78 16.50 -1.62
CA LEU A 138 -12.59 15.23 -0.92
C LEU A 138 -12.68 14.04 -1.89
N ASN A 139 -13.66 14.03 -2.77
CA ASN A 139 -13.81 12.98 -3.78
C ASN A 139 -12.60 12.92 -4.73
N GLU A 140 -12.08 14.08 -5.16
CA GLU A 140 -10.87 14.13 -5.99
C GLU A 140 -9.64 13.57 -5.26
N HIS A 141 -9.44 13.94 -3.99
CA HIS A 141 -8.34 13.42 -3.19
C HIS A 141 -8.47 11.91 -2.94
N ILE A 142 -9.68 11.41 -2.66
CA ILE A 142 -9.91 9.97 -2.51
C ILE A 142 -9.56 9.22 -3.80
N LEU A 143 -10.04 9.69 -4.95
CA LEU A 143 -9.74 9.07 -6.24
C LEU A 143 -8.25 9.16 -6.60
N ALA A 144 -7.55 10.22 -6.19
CA ALA A 144 -6.12 10.37 -6.42
C ALA A 144 -5.26 9.47 -5.51
N ALA A 145 -5.76 9.10 -4.34
CA ALA A 145 -5.08 8.24 -3.38
C ALA A 145 -5.29 6.73 -3.65
N ILE A 146 -6.17 6.37 -4.58
CA ILE A 146 -6.41 4.99 -4.98
C ILE A 146 -5.38 4.61 -6.05
N ASP A 147 -4.57 3.60 -5.77
CA ASP A 147 -3.57 3.05 -6.69
C ASP A 147 -4.20 2.25 -7.84
N ASP A 148 -5.42 1.75 -7.64
CA ASP A 148 -6.18 1.08 -8.69
C ASP A 148 -6.62 2.06 -9.77
N VAL A 149 -6.64 1.58 -11.01
CA VAL A 149 -7.19 2.37 -12.12
C VAL A 149 -8.70 2.38 -12.04
N VAL A 150 -9.28 3.58 -11.96
CA VAL A 150 -10.72 3.79 -11.93
C VAL A 150 -11.17 4.51 -13.20
N ILE A 151 -12.10 3.89 -13.92
CA ILE A 151 -12.64 4.41 -15.18
C ILE A 151 -14.17 4.48 -15.07
N VAL A 152 -14.72 5.66 -15.33
CA VAL A 152 -16.16 5.86 -15.49
C VAL A 152 -16.46 6.05 -16.98
N MET A 153 -17.39 5.27 -17.51
CA MET A 153 -17.76 5.26 -18.92
C MET A 153 -19.28 5.44 -19.09
N ASP A 154 -19.69 5.87 -20.28
CA ASP A 154 -21.09 5.79 -20.68
C ASP A 154 -21.48 4.35 -21.09
N MET A 155 -22.75 4.16 -21.47
CA MET A 155 -23.27 2.86 -21.92
C MET A 155 -22.73 2.40 -23.28
N GLN A 156 -22.05 3.29 -24.00
CA GLN A 156 -21.35 3.04 -25.28
C GLN A 156 -19.85 2.78 -25.09
N LEU A 157 -19.38 2.72 -23.83
CA LEU A 157 -17.99 2.55 -23.43
C LEU A 157 -17.07 3.73 -23.81
N ASN A 158 -17.62 4.95 -23.94
CA ASN A 158 -16.79 6.14 -24.03
C ASN A 158 -16.35 6.56 -22.64
N ILE A 159 -15.08 6.88 -22.47
CA ILE A 159 -14.48 7.25 -21.18
C ILE A 159 -14.95 8.67 -20.80
N LEU A 160 -15.61 8.78 -19.67
CA LEU A 160 -16.11 10.05 -19.12
C LEU A 160 -15.17 10.62 -18.07
N LYS A 161 -14.61 9.77 -17.21
CA LYS A 161 -13.71 10.18 -16.12
C LYS A 161 -12.76 9.06 -15.77
N THR A 162 -11.54 9.43 -15.39
CA THR A 162 -10.53 8.51 -14.87
C THR A 162 -9.83 9.13 -13.66
N ASN A 163 -9.19 8.29 -12.83
CA ASN A 163 -8.33 8.77 -11.76
C ASN A 163 -6.86 8.89 -12.22
N HIS A 164 -5.97 9.33 -11.32
CA HIS A 164 -4.54 9.53 -11.60
C HIS A 164 -3.84 8.22 -12.03
N ALA A 165 -4.19 7.09 -11.43
CA ALA A 165 -3.58 5.77 -11.73
C ALA A 165 -3.77 5.35 -13.20
N PHE A 166 -4.82 5.83 -13.86
CA PHE A 166 -5.03 5.60 -15.30
C PHE A 166 -3.87 6.09 -16.17
N ASN A 167 -3.22 7.19 -15.79
CA ASN A 167 -2.07 7.73 -16.53
C ASN A 167 -0.85 6.80 -16.46
N LEU A 168 -0.72 6.02 -15.38
CA LEU A 168 0.32 5.01 -15.19
C LEU A 168 0.03 3.76 -16.02
N PHE A 169 -1.26 3.40 -16.16
CA PHE A 169 -1.71 2.26 -16.96
C PHE A 169 -1.53 2.52 -18.47
N ASN A 170 -1.80 3.73 -18.95
CA ASN A 170 -1.68 4.08 -20.38
C ASN A 170 -1.28 5.54 -20.60
N THR A 171 0.00 5.77 -20.91
CA THR A 171 0.57 7.11 -21.15
C THR A 171 0.20 7.70 -22.53
N ALA A 172 -0.28 6.89 -23.47
CA ALA A 172 -0.53 7.30 -24.85
C ALA A 172 -1.92 7.93 -25.09
N TYR A 173 -2.90 7.67 -24.20
CA TYR A 173 -4.29 8.10 -24.37
C TYR A 173 -4.68 9.16 -23.33
N ARG A 174 -4.78 10.44 -23.74
CA ARG A 174 -5.10 11.59 -22.87
C ARG A 174 -6.43 12.29 -23.19
N LYS A 175 -7.40 11.64 -23.82
CA LYS A 175 -8.66 12.34 -24.16
C LYS A 175 -9.87 11.70 -23.50
N GLU A 176 -10.52 12.45 -22.61
CA GLU A 176 -11.93 12.23 -22.27
C GLU A 176 -12.76 12.15 -23.57
N GLY A 177 -13.70 11.20 -23.63
CA GLY A 177 -14.48 10.91 -24.83
C GLY A 177 -13.90 9.85 -25.77
N SER A 178 -12.71 9.30 -25.48
CA SER A 178 -12.15 8.17 -26.25
C SER A 178 -12.90 6.87 -25.92
N SER A 179 -12.99 5.97 -26.91
CA SER A 179 -13.58 4.65 -26.69
C SER A 179 -12.66 3.75 -25.89
N PHE A 180 -13.18 3.12 -24.84
CA PHE A 180 -12.44 2.12 -24.05
C PHE A 180 -12.05 0.91 -24.89
N GLU A 181 -12.85 0.53 -25.90
CA GLU A 181 -12.53 -0.56 -26.83
C GLU A 181 -11.27 -0.25 -27.64
N GLU A 182 -11.12 0.98 -28.11
CA GLU A 182 -9.91 1.40 -28.84
C GLU A 182 -8.68 1.42 -27.95
N LEU A 183 -8.85 1.86 -26.69
CA LEU A 183 -7.79 1.91 -25.72
C LEU A 183 -7.22 0.53 -25.41
N ILE A 184 -8.08 -0.49 -25.22
CA ILE A 184 -7.65 -1.82 -24.79
C ILE A 184 -7.27 -2.74 -25.97
N ARG A 185 -7.60 -2.36 -27.20
CA ARG A 185 -7.32 -3.14 -28.39
C ARG A 185 -5.86 -3.63 -28.54
N PRO A 186 -4.83 -2.85 -28.16
CA PRO A 186 -3.43 -3.31 -28.24
C PRO A 186 -3.06 -4.42 -27.24
N TYR A 187 -3.94 -4.75 -26.31
CA TYR A 187 -3.70 -5.71 -25.24
C TYR A 187 -4.49 -6.99 -25.49
N ASP A 188 -3.84 -8.13 -25.42
CA ASP A 188 -4.49 -9.44 -25.57
C ASP A 188 -4.69 -10.09 -24.18
N PRO A 189 -5.84 -10.64 -23.83
CA PRO A 189 -7.08 -10.86 -24.58
C PRO A 189 -8.17 -9.79 -24.35
N HIS A 190 -8.11 -8.66 -25.03
CA HIS A 190 -9.06 -7.55 -24.86
C HIS A 190 -10.53 -7.92 -25.15
N GLU A 191 -10.79 -8.83 -26.12
CA GLU A 191 -12.16 -9.22 -26.48
C GLU A 191 -12.93 -9.87 -25.33
N ILE A 192 -12.27 -10.63 -24.48
CA ILE A 192 -12.89 -11.29 -23.32
C ILE A 192 -13.46 -10.23 -22.37
N LEU A 193 -12.66 -9.20 -22.05
CA LEU A 193 -13.07 -8.13 -21.15
C LEU A 193 -14.20 -7.30 -21.74
N ILE A 194 -14.07 -6.89 -23.02
CA ILE A 194 -15.09 -6.09 -23.71
C ILE A 194 -16.43 -6.83 -23.76
N ASN A 195 -16.43 -8.10 -24.15
CA ASN A 195 -17.64 -8.91 -24.20
C ASN A 195 -18.28 -9.05 -22.82
N ARG A 196 -17.49 -9.16 -21.77
CA ARG A 196 -17.97 -9.27 -20.41
C ARG A 196 -18.59 -7.96 -19.91
N ILE A 197 -17.98 -6.82 -20.20
CA ILE A 197 -18.54 -5.49 -19.91
C ILE A 197 -19.87 -5.29 -20.68
N LYS A 198 -19.92 -5.62 -21.97
CA LYS A 198 -21.14 -5.54 -22.77
C LYS A 198 -22.28 -6.42 -22.22
N ASN A 199 -21.95 -7.63 -21.77
CA ASN A 199 -22.92 -8.50 -21.10
C ASN A 199 -23.42 -7.91 -19.78
N THR A 200 -22.54 -7.31 -18.98
CA THR A 200 -22.89 -6.60 -17.75
C THR A 200 -23.89 -5.47 -18.03
N ILE A 201 -23.65 -4.68 -19.05
CA ILE A 201 -24.55 -3.62 -19.50
C ILE A 201 -25.91 -4.19 -19.92
N LYS A 202 -25.90 -5.24 -20.77
CA LYS A 202 -27.11 -5.85 -21.33
C LYS A 202 -28.01 -6.47 -20.25
N HIS A 203 -27.42 -7.15 -19.28
CA HIS A 203 -28.15 -7.89 -18.24
C HIS A 203 -28.31 -7.11 -16.94
N LYS A 204 -27.78 -5.88 -16.86
CA LYS A 204 -27.77 -5.02 -15.66
C LYS A 204 -27.22 -5.75 -14.43
N THR A 205 -26.17 -6.53 -14.62
CA THR A 205 -25.46 -7.25 -13.57
C THR A 205 -24.18 -6.51 -13.18
N THR A 206 -23.42 -7.07 -12.27
CA THR A 206 -22.06 -6.64 -11.94
C THR A 206 -21.15 -7.85 -12.11
N PHE A 207 -19.86 -7.64 -12.34
CA PHE A 207 -18.87 -8.70 -12.15
C PHE A 207 -17.72 -8.20 -11.30
N SER A 208 -17.14 -9.09 -10.54
CA SER A 208 -15.96 -8.84 -9.72
C SER A 208 -14.97 -9.99 -9.88
N HIS A 209 -13.71 -9.71 -9.58
CA HIS A 209 -12.62 -10.69 -9.58
C HIS A 209 -12.45 -11.44 -10.91
N GLN A 210 -12.42 -10.68 -12.00
CA GLN A 210 -12.02 -11.19 -13.31
C GLN A 210 -10.52 -10.98 -13.51
N ALA A 211 -9.70 -11.92 -13.02
CA ALA A 211 -8.27 -11.90 -13.25
C ALA A 211 -7.96 -12.28 -14.71
N LEU A 212 -7.22 -11.43 -15.41
CA LEU A 212 -6.75 -11.67 -16.77
C LEU A 212 -5.24 -11.43 -16.86
N GLU A 213 -4.53 -12.34 -17.56
CA GLU A 213 -3.16 -12.09 -18.00
C GLU A 213 -3.25 -11.22 -19.26
N ILE A 214 -2.66 -10.04 -19.20
CA ILE A 214 -2.64 -9.10 -20.31
C ILE A 214 -1.20 -8.95 -20.79
N GLN A 215 -1.00 -9.17 -22.07
CA GLN A 215 0.27 -8.94 -22.72
C GLN A 215 0.26 -7.60 -23.43
N SER A 216 1.24 -6.74 -23.11
CA SER A 216 1.41 -5.46 -23.80
C SER A 216 2.01 -5.67 -25.20
N ALA A 217 1.91 -4.65 -26.06
CA ALA A 217 2.56 -4.66 -27.37
C ALA A 217 4.10 -4.83 -27.31
N SER A 218 4.72 -4.51 -26.17
CA SER A 218 6.15 -4.75 -25.90
C SER A 218 6.47 -6.19 -25.49
N GLY A 219 5.46 -7.06 -25.33
CA GLY A 219 5.62 -8.45 -24.89
C GLY A 219 5.62 -8.65 -23.38
N GLU A 220 5.52 -7.57 -22.60
CA GLU A 220 5.44 -7.64 -21.14
C GLU A 220 4.09 -8.22 -20.71
N LYS A 221 4.12 -9.23 -19.84
CA LYS A 221 2.95 -9.90 -19.29
C LYS A 221 2.67 -9.37 -17.89
N ARG A 222 1.44 -8.91 -17.66
CA ARG A 222 0.93 -8.47 -16.37
C ARG A 222 -0.42 -9.08 -16.06
N PHE A 223 -0.73 -9.22 -14.81
CA PHE A 223 -2.00 -9.74 -14.33
C PHE A 223 -2.83 -8.62 -13.73
N TYR A 224 -4.04 -8.47 -14.26
CA TYR A 224 -4.99 -7.47 -13.78
C TYR A 224 -6.28 -8.12 -13.31
N ASP A 225 -6.82 -7.63 -12.19
CA ASP A 225 -8.15 -7.98 -11.72
C ASP A 225 -9.13 -6.87 -12.07
N PHE A 226 -10.23 -7.24 -12.73
CA PHE A 226 -11.23 -6.33 -13.24
C PHE A 226 -12.52 -6.44 -12.45
N ASN A 227 -13.01 -5.31 -11.95
CA ASN A 227 -14.29 -5.18 -11.27
C ASN A 227 -15.15 -4.17 -12.01
N CYS A 228 -16.33 -4.59 -12.46
CA CYS A 228 -17.24 -3.76 -13.24
C CYS A 228 -18.61 -3.69 -12.57
N SER A 229 -19.11 -2.47 -12.39
CA SER A 229 -20.43 -2.19 -11.83
C SER A 229 -21.18 -1.13 -12.63
N LEU A 230 -22.53 -1.16 -12.55
CA LEU A 230 -23.38 -0.17 -13.17
C LEU A 230 -23.84 0.85 -12.13
N LEU A 231 -23.63 2.12 -12.44
CA LEU A 231 -24.20 3.26 -11.72
C LEU A 231 -25.51 3.63 -12.41
N LEU A 232 -26.62 3.18 -11.81
CA LEU A 232 -27.97 3.41 -12.34
C LEU A 232 -28.58 4.65 -11.70
N HIS A 233 -29.44 5.36 -12.45
CA HIS A 233 -30.24 6.50 -11.98
C HIS A 233 -29.39 7.72 -11.56
N THR A 234 -28.27 7.98 -12.24
CA THR A 234 -27.58 9.26 -12.10
C THR A 234 -28.33 10.35 -12.87
N GLU A 235 -28.25 11.61 -12.45
CA GLU A 235 -28.90 12.77 -13.13
C GLU A 235 -28.48 12.88 -14.60
N GLU A 236 -27.28 12.40 -14.94
CA GLU A 236 -26.70 12.44 -16.29
C GLU A 236 -26.84 11.11 -17.06
N GLY A 237 -27.66 10.16 -16.57
CA GLY A 237 -27.89 8.84 -17.17
C GLY A 237 -27.14 7.71 -16.50
N ASN A 238 -27.32 6.48 -17.03
CA ASN A 238 -26.63 5.30 -16.51
C ASN A 238 -25.16 5.30 -16.94
N ARG A 239 -24.28 4.82 -16.06
CA ARG A 239 -22.84 4.80 -16.27
C ARG A 239 -22.25 3.45 -15.91
N VAL A 240 -21.09 3.15 -16.44
CA VAL A 240 -20.29 1.97 -16.12
C VAL A 240 -19.07 2.40 -15.32
N LEU A 241 -18.87 1.78 -14.17
CA LEU A 241 -17.67 1.93 -13.35
C LEU A 241 -16.81 0.68 -13.54
N LEU A 242 -15.59 0.87 -13.99
CA LEU A 242 -14.58 -0.18 -14.11
C LEU A 242 -13.41 0.16 -13.18
N VAL A 243 -13.05 -0.81 -12.33
CA VAL A 243 -11.86 -0.73 -11.48
C VAL A 243 -10.91 -1.82 -11.92
N ILE A 244 -9.64 -1.46 -12.13
CA ILE A 244 -8.58 -2.36 -12.58
C ILE A 244 -7.48 -2.35 -11.54
N HIS A 245 -7.23 -3.50 -10.94
CA HIS A 245 -6.19 -3.71 -9.94
C HIS A 245 -5.03 -4.52 -10.54
N ASP A 246 -3.79 -4.03 -10.42
CA ASP A 246 -2.60 -4.78 -10.85
C ASP A 246 -2.23 -5.81 -9.78
N ILE A 247 -2.47 -7.09 -10.11
CA ILE A 247 -2.19 -8.23 -9.23
C ILE A 247 -0.94 -9.02 -9.69
N THR A 248 -0.08 -8.38 -10.47
CA THR A 248 1.10 -9.07 -11.05
C THR A 248 2.02 -9.60 -9.98
N ILE A 249 2.31 -8.78 -8.96
CA ILE A 249 3.16 -9.18 -7.82
C ILE A 249 2.53 -10.32 -7.03
N ASP A 250 1.22 -10.24 -6.75
CA ASP A 250 0.49 -11.28 -6.02
C ASP A 250 0.53 -12.61 -6.77
N LYS A 251 0.32 -12.57 -8.10
CA LYS A 251 0.40 -13.75 -8.95
C LYS A 251 1.80 -14.32 -9.09
N GLN A 252 2.83 -13.47 -9.07
CA GLN A 252 4.22 -13.92 -9.03
C GLN A 252 4.52 -14.65 -7.71
N ILE A 253 4.13 -14.07 -6.58
CA ILE A 253 4.30 -14.67 -5.25
C ILE A 253 3.52 -16.00 -5.15
N GLU A 254 2.28 -16.06 -5.65
CA GLU A 254 1.47 -17.28 -5.68
C GLU A 254 2.16 -18.39 -6.49
N LYS A 255 2.65 -18.05 -7.69
CA LYS A 255 3.38 -18.97 -8.56
C LYS A 255 4.68 -19.46 -7.93
N GLU A 256 5.49 -18.56 -7.37
CA GLU A 256 6.71 -18.94 -6.66
C GLU A 256 6.41 -19.90 -5.51
N ARG A 257 5.32 -19.67 -4.78
CA ARG A 257 4.87 -20.56 -3.71
C ARG A 257 4.46 -21.94 -4.24
N GLU A 258 3.73 -21.99 -5.36
CA GLU A 258 3.34 -23.26 -6.01
C GLU A 258 4.56 -24.03 -6.53
N ASP A 259 5.51 -23.34 -7.17
CA ASP A 259 6.74 -23.93 -7.67
C ASP A 259 7.58 -24.52 -6.53
N VAL A 260 7.66 -23.83 -5.40
CA VAL A 260 8.31 -24.32 -4.18
C VAL A 260 7.64 -25.58 -3.64
N ILE A 261 6.30 -25.58 -3.53
CA ILE A 261 5.55 -26.76 -3.05
C ILE A 261 5.77 -27.95 -3.98
N GLY A 262 5.70 -27.71 -5.30
CA GLY A 262 5.94 -28.74 -6.32
C GLY A 262 7.35 -29.35 -6.23
N PHE A 263 8.36 -28.50 -6.07
CA PHE A 263 9.75 -28.91 -5.88
C PHE A 263 9.94 -29.73 -4.62
N VAL A 264 9.45 -29.25 -3.46
CA VAL A 264 9.53 -29.97 -2.19
C VAL A 264 8.86 -31.33 -2.26
N ALA A 265 7.65 -31.40 -2.85
CA ALA A 265 6.94 -32.65 -3.00
C ALA A 265 7.73 -33.67 -3.86
N HIS A 266 8.39 -33.18 -4.92
CA HIS A 266 9.24 -34.01 -5.77
C HIS A 266 10.47 -34.54 -5.00
N GLU A 267 11.20 -33.68 -4.28
CA GLU A 267 12.39 -34.06 -3.51
C GLU A 267 12.10 -34.99 -2.33
N LEU A 268 10.92 -34.88 -1.71
CA LEU A 268 10.49 -35.83 -0.67
C LEU A 268 10.04 -37.18 -1.25
N ARG A 269 9.44 -37.18 -2.46
CA ARG A 269 8.99 -38.43 -3.11
C ARG A 269 10.16 -39.34 -3.48
N ASN A 270 11.31 -38.80 -3.86
CA ASN A 270 12.48 -39.58 -4.30
C ASN A 270 13.02 -40.50 -3.20
N PRO A 271 13.43 -40.03 -1.99
CA PRO A 271 13.86 -40.88 -0.92
C PRO A 271 12.77 -41.84 -0.41
N LEU A 272 11.51 -41.42 -0.46
CA LEU A 272 10.38 -42.29 -0.11
C LEU A 272 10.24 -43.48 -1.09
N ALA A 273 10.34 -43.23 -2.38
CA ALA A 273 10.33 -44.28 -3.39
C ALA A 273 11.50 -45.26 -3.21
N ASN A 274 12.70 -44.76 -2.88
CA ASN A 274 13.85 -45.58 -2.59
C ASN A 274 13.62 -46.42 -1.33
N LEU A 275 12.96 -45.88 -0.30
CA LEU A 275 12.62 -46.64 0.90
C LEU A 275 11.65 -47.79 0.58
N VAL A 276 10.64 -47.54 -0.22
CA VAL A 276 9.67 -48.56 -0.68
C VAL A 276 10.43 -49.66 -1.44
N LEU A 277 11.27 -49.28 -2.41
CA LEU A 277 12.08 -50.23 -3.18
C LEU A 277 13.00 -51.06 -2.29
N CYS A 278 13.70 -50.46 -1.32
CA CYS A 278 14.55 -51.20 -0.36
C CYS A 278 13.71 -52.20 0.44
N ASN A 279 12.52 -51.80 0.87
CA ASN A 279 11.62 -52.68 1.63
C ASN A 279 11.08 -53.86 0.80
N ASP A 280 10.73 -53.62 -0.46
CA ASP A 280 10.26 -54.65 -1.38
C ASP A 280 11.36 -55.66 -1.66
N LEU A 281 12.60 -55.19 -1.96
CA LEU A 281 13.77 -56.07 -2.17
C LEU A 281 14.15 -56.85 -0.92
N MET A 282 14.05 -56.26 0.28
CA MET A 282 14.29 -57.01 1.53
C MET A 282 13.22 -58.10 1.74
N SER A 283 11.97 -57.82 1.42
CA SER A 283 10.89 -58.77 1.54
C SER A 283 11.01 -59.94 0.55
N GLU A 284 11.41 -59.64 -0.67
CA GLU A 284 11.71 -60.68 -1.71
C GLU A 284 12.89 -61.54 -1.31
N ALA A 285 14.00 -60.93 -0.84
CA ALA A 285 15.17 -61.64 -0.39
C ALA A 285 14.92 -62.62 0.78
N ILE A 286 14.02 -62.25 1.72
CA ILE A 286 13.62 -63.08 2.84
C ILE A 286 12.73 -64.25 2.37
N GLN A 287 11.86 -64.05 1.36
CA GLN A 287 10.99 -65.07 0.87
C GLN A 287 11.67 -66.13 -0.02
N GLU A 288 12.69 -65.69 -0.83
CA GLU A 288 13.35 -66.54 -1.80
C GLU A 288 14.71 -67.12 -1.32
N ASP A 289 15.09 -66.85 -0.08
CA ASP A 289 16.40 -67.26 0.44
C ASP A 289 17.57 -66.85 -0.46
N SER A 290 17.44 -65.67 -1.05
CA SER A 290 18.35 -65.17 -2.08
C SER A 290 19.59 -64.52 -1.46
N ALA A 291 20.76 -64.56 -2.17
CA ALA A 291 22.02 -63.98 -1.72
C ALA A 291 22.05 -62.42 -1.81
N ILE A 292 20.90 -61.75 -1.62
CA ILE A 292 20.81 -60.30 -1.66
C ILE A 292 21.43 -59.75 -0.33
N ASP A 293 22.23 -58.69 -0.45
CA ASP A 293 22.83 -58.00 0.70
C ASP A 293 21.76 -57.24 1.52
N LEU A 294 21.11 -57.94 2.45
CA LEU A 294 20.14 -57.40 3.39
C LEU A 294 20.71 -56.27 4.27
N ILE A 295 22.00 -56.36 4.65
CA ILE A 295 22.65 -55.37 5.49
C ILE A 295 22.82 -54.08 4.70
N GLY A 296 23.24 -54.16 3.42
CA GLY A 296 23.38 -53.03 2.53
C GLY A 296 21.99 -52.37 2.26
N LEU A 297 20.91 -53.14 2.10
CA LEU A 297 19.58 -52.61 1.94
C LEU A 297 19.06 -51.92 3.20
N LEU A 298 19.31 -52.48 4.39
CA LEU A 298 18.97 -51.83 5.65
C LEU A 298 19.75 -50.51 5.83
N GLN A 299 21.04 -50.50 5.48
CA GLN A 299 21.85 -49.29 5.57
C GLN A 299 21.34 -48.19 4.61
N ARG A 300 21.00 -48.56 3.37
CA ARG A 300 20.37 -47.63 2.40
C ARG A 300 19.04 -47.09 2.91
N SER A 301 18.20 -47.94 3.51
CA SER A 301 16.94 -47.53 4.10
C SER A 301 17.13 -46.51 5.23
N LYS A 302 18.10 -46.82 6.15
CA LYS A 302 18.46 -45.92 7.24
C LYS A 302 18.98 -44.57 6.74
N ASN A 303 19.78 -44.54 5.69
CA ASN A 303 20.29 -43.31 5.08
C ASN A 303 19.15 -42.49 4.47
N ASN A 304 18.18 -43.10 3.79
CA ASN A 304 17.03 -42.41 3.23
C ASN A 304 16.13 -41.81 4.33
N ILE A 305 15.94 -42.53 5.45
CA ILE A 305 15.18 -41.99 6.61
C ILE A 305 15.91 -40.77 7.20
N SER A 306 17.23 -40.87 7.40
CA SER A 306 18.03 -39.75 7.91
C SER A 306 17.96 -38.53 6.98
N ARG A 307 18.02 -38.76 5.67
CA ARG A 307 17.87 -37.73 4.65
C ARG A 307 16.49 -37.03 4.70
N LEU A 308 15.40 -37.83 4.82
CA LEU A 308 14.05 -37.29 4.99
C LEU A 308 13.93 -36.43 6.25
N ASN A 309 14.42 -36.89 7.37
CA ASN A 309 14.39 -36.14 8.62
C ASN A 309 15.14 -34.81 8.51
N LYS A 310 16.32 -34.80 7.88
CA LYS A 310 17.10 -33.60 7.62
C LYS A 310 16.31 -32.63 6.73
N MET A 311 15.69 -33.11 5.64
CA MET A 311 14.87 -32.30 4.73
C MET A 311 13.70 -31.66 5.46
N ILE A 312 12.98 -32.41 6.31
CA ILE A 312 11.85 -31.90 7.09
C ILE A 312 12.34 -30.82 8.07
N ALA A 313 13.49 -31.04 8.75
CA ALA A 313 14.06 -30.06 9.66
C ALA A 313 14.44 -28.75 8.95
N GLU A 314 15.11 -28.84 7.79
CA GLU A 314 15.49 -27.68 6.96
C GLU A 314 14.24 -26.90 6.48
N LEU A 315 13.18 -27.60 6.05
CA LEU A 315 11.90 -26.98 5.64
C LEU A 315 11.22 -26.27 6.82
N TYR A 316 11.20 -26.91 7.97
CA TYR A 316 10.60 -26.33 9.17
C TYR A 316 11.32 -25.04 9.61
N GLU A 317 12.65 -25.07 9.60
CA GLU A 317 13.46 -23.88 9.90
C GLU A 317 13.24 -22.76 8.87
N ALA A 318 13.21 -23.10 7.57
CA ALA A 318 12.94 -22.12 6.51
C ALA A 318 11.55 -21.45 6.65
N THR A 319 10.54 -22.18 7.14
CA THR A 319 9.21 -21.61 7.40
C THR A 319 9.20 -20.64 8.58
N LYS A 320 9.95 -20.92 9.64
CA LYS A 320 10.10 -20.02 10.80
C LYS A 320 10.77 -18.70 10.40
N VAL A 321 11.80 -18.77 9.59
CA VAL A 321 12.49 -17.57 9.07
C VAL A 321 11.53 -16.66 8.31
N ASN A 322 10.74 -17.22 7.40
CA ASN A 322 9.78 -16.43 6.58
C ASN A 322 8.71 -15.73 7.39
N SER A 323 8.31 -16.30 8.52
CA SER A 323 7.29 -15.71 9.39
C SER A 323 7.84 -14.64 10.35
N GLY A 324 9.13 -14.28 10.24
CA GLY A 324 9.78 -13.35 11.18
C GLY A 324 9.95 -13.94 12.60
N LEU A 325 9.76 -15.27 12.74
CA LEU A 325 9.78 -15.97 14.03
C LEU A 325 11.16 -16.54 14.38
N LEU A 326 12.21 -16.20 13.61
CA LEU A 326 13.57 -16.58 13.98
C LEU A 326 13.99 -15.78 15.23
N LYS A 327 13.70 -16.32 16.41
CA LYS A 327 14.20 -15.77 17.66
C LYS A 327 15.59 -16.35 17.91
N LEU A 328 16.57 -15.46 18.10
CA LEU A 328 17.91 -15.84 18.50
C LEU A 328 17.97 -15.97 20.03
N ASP A 329 18.68 -16.98 20.51
CA ASP A 329 19.03 -17.12 21.92
C ASP A 329 20.44 -16.53 22.13
N ILE A 330 20.44 -15.20 22.38
CA ILE A 330 21.68 -14.43 22.44
C ILE A 330 22.40 -14.64 23.76
N GLY A 331 23.64 -15.10 23.69
CA GLY A 331 24.54 -15.26 24.81
C GLY A 331 25.98 -14.90 24.46
N THR A 332 26.84 -14.75 25.46
CA THR A 332 28.29 -14.51 25.27
C THR A 332 29.06 -15.82 25.46
N PHE A 333 29.91 -16.14 24.51
CA PHE A 333 30.68 -17.39 24.51
C PHE A 333 32.06 -17.20 23.88
N HIS A 334 33.00 -18.14 24.15
CA HIS A 334 34.30 -18.19 23.48
C HIS A 334 34.17 -18.67 22.04
N PHE A 335 34.60 -17.83 21.08
CA PHE A 335 34.44 -18.12 19.67
C PHE A 335 35.19 -19.35 19.20
N GLY A 336 36.45 -19.53 19.66
CA GLY A 336 37.26 -20.70 19.35
C GLY A 336 36.65 -22.02 19.83
N GLU A 337 36.02 -22.04 21.01
CA GLU A 337 35.30 -23.22 21.49
C GLU A 337 34.12 -23.58 20.59
N MET A 338 33.37 -22.58 20.10
CA MET A 338 32.29 -22.80 19.17
C MET A 338 32.77 -23.36 17.83
N ILE A 339 33.88 -22.84 17.30
CA ILE A 339 34.50 -23.37 16.07
C ILE A 339 34.97 -24.82 16.28
N HIS A 340 35.63 -25.12 17.41
CA HIS A 340 36.10 -26.47 17.71
C HIS A 340 34.97 -27.50 17.80
N GLU A 341 33.87 -27.16 18.49
CA GLU A 341 32.67 -28.01 18.55
C GLU A 341 32.05 -28.23 17.16
N SER A 342 32.05 -27.18 16.31
CA SER A 342 31.56 -27.28 14.93
C SER A 342 32.38 -28.30 14.12
N ILE A 343 33.68 -28.28 14.29
CA ILE A 343 34.63 -29.22 13.62
C ILE A 343 34.44 -30.63 14.14
N GLU A 344 34.49 -30.84 15.47
CA GLU A 344 34.28 -32.16 16.09
C GLU A 344 32.95 -32.80 15.59
N THR A 345 31.89 -32.01 15.48
CA THR A 345 30.61 -32.51 14.98
C THR A 345 30.71 -33.06 13.55
N VAL A 346 31.53 -32.44 12.69
CA VAL A 346 31.70 -32.88 11.30
C VAL A 346 32.68 -34.07 11.23
N GLU A 347 33.82 -34.05 11.97
CA GLU A 347 34.83 -35.12 11.97
C GLU A 347 34.25 -36.46 12.43
N ILE A 348 33.37 -36.47 13.43
CA ILE A 348 32.65 -37.67 13.87
C ILE A 348 31.87 -38.33 12.73
N LEU A 349 31.26 -37.50 11.86
CA LEU A 349 30.42 -37.99 10.76
C LEU A 349 31.21 -38.29 9.49
N GLN A 350 32.38 -37.64 9.32
CA GLN A 350 33.20 -37.68 8.10
C GLN A 350 34.70 -37.75 8.42
N PRO A 351 35.18 -38.87 9.03
CA PRO A 351 36.52 -38.99 9.55
C PRO A 351 37.63 -39.06 8.48
N SER A 352 37.27 -39.15 7.20
CA SER A 352 38.22 -39.19 6.07
C SER A 352 38.63 -37.80 5.58
N TYR A 353 38.01 -36.72 6.07
CA TYR A 353 38.33 -35.36 5.66
C TYR A 353 39.19 -34.67 6.71
N ASN A 354 40.13 -33.83 6.24
CA ASN A 354 41.03 -33.05 7.08
C ASN A 354 40.56 -31.58 7.10
N ILE A 355 40.20 -31.10 8.29
CA ILE A 355 39.77 -29.70 8.46
C ILE A 355 40.93 -28.91 9.03
N ILE A 356 41.53 -28.04 8.21
CA ILE A 356 42.64 -27.17 8.57
C ILE A 356 42.11 -25.88 9.14
N VAL A 357 42.48 -25.53 10.38
CA VAL A 357 42.06 -24.29 11.02
C VAL A 357 43.21 -23.29 11.02
N GLU A 358 42.93 -22.08 10.50
CA GLU A 358 43.89 -20.98 10.50
C GLU A 358 43.30 -19.77 11.23
N GLY A 359 44.13 -19.04 11.96
CA GLY A 359 43.72 -17.82 12.69
C GLY A 359 43.48 -18.08 14.18
N ASP A 360 43.17 -17.02 14.91
CA ASP A 360 42.97 -17.03 16.36
C ASP A 360 41.49 -16.84 16.69
N GLY A 361 40.96 -17.68 17.55
CA GLY A 361 39.60 -17.66 18.06
C GLY A 361 39.49 -17.34 19.55
N ASP A 362 40.56 -16.96 20.23
CA ASP A 362 40.56 -16.72 21.68
C ASP A 362 40.01 -15.36 22.07
N PHE A 363 38.73 -15.17 21.75
CA PHE A 363 37.96 -13.99 22.12
C PHE A 363 36.48 -14.31 22.33
N LEU A 364 35.77 -13.39 23.01
CA LEU A 364 34.37 -13.54 23.30
C LEU A 364 33.51 -12.89 22.20
N VAL A 365 32.43 -13.54 21.80
CA VAL A 365 31.42 -13.05 20.87
C VAL A 365 30.04 -13.12 21.52
N THR A 366 29.21 -12.15 21.23
CA THR A 366 27.79 -12.15 21.62
C THR A 366 26.91 -12.54 20.43
N GLY A 367 26.16 -13.62 20.58
CA GLY A 367 25.33 -14.18 19.51
C GLY A 367 24.63 -15.47 19.96
N ASP A 368 23.90 -16.10 19.03
CA ASP A 368 23.32 -17.42 19.25
C ASP A 368 24.33 -18.49 18.85
N ARG A 369 24.95 -19.05 19.87
CA ARG A 369 26.02 -20.08 19.71
C ARG A 369 25.57 -21.27 18.86
N TYR A 370 24.39 -21.78 19.11
CA TYR A 370 23.85 -22.94 18.39
C TYR A 370 23.64 -22.66 16.91
N ARG A 371 23.07 -21.49 16.60
CA ARG A 371 22.84 -21.05 15.21
C ARG A 371 24.16 -20.81 14.47
N LEU A 372 25.16 -20.27 15.12
CA LEU A 372 26.49 -20.08 14.51
C LEU A 372 27.21 -21.42 14.26
N ILE A 373 27.09 -22.38 15.15
CA ILE A 373 27.55 -23.78 14.90
C ILE A 373 26.86 -24.33 13.65
N GLN A 374 25.56 -24.11 13.50
CA GLN A 374 24.80 -24.56 12.32
C GLN A 374 25.33 -23.93 11.02
N VAL A 375 25.73 -22.65 11.04
CA VAL A 375 26.31 -21.97 9.86
C VAL A 375 27.68 -22.57 9.52
N VAL A 376 28.61 -22.71 10.52
CA VAL A 376 29.94 -23.23 10.32
C VAL A 376 29.88 -24.68 9.81
N THR A 377 29.10 -25.54 10.46
CA THR A 377 28.95 -26.95 10.06
C THR A 377 28.32 -27.07 8.65
N ASN A 378 27.44 -26.17 8.26
CA ASN A 378 26.87 -26.15 6.90
C ASN A 378 27.94 -25.78 5.86
N PHE A 379 28.78 -24.78 6.12
CA PHE A 379 29.85 -24.39 5.21
C PHE A 379 30.88 -25.51 5.05
N ILE A 380 31.31 -26.14 6.15
CA ILE A 380 32.25 -27.27 6.13
C ILE A 380 31.63 -28.45 5.35
N ASN A 381 30.38 -28.83 5.64
CA ASN A 381 29.71 -29.93 4.94
C ASN A 381 29.54 -29.65 3.44
N ASN A 382 29.32 -28.41 3.06
CA ASN A 382 29.29 -28.02 1.65
C ASN A 382 30.70 -28.16 1.03
N GLY A 383 31.74 -27.66 1.68
CA GLY A 383 33.13 -27.84 1.23
C GLY A 383 33.46 -29.31 0.97
N ILE A 384 33.17 -30.18 1.92
CA ILE A 384 33.36 -31.63 1.81
C ILE A 384 32.55 -32.22 0.65
N LYS A 385 31.27 -31.90 0.57
CA LYS A 385 30.33 -32.43 -0.41
C LYS A 385 30.72 -32.12 -1.86
N TYR A 386 31.29 -30.93 -2.08
CA TYR A 386 31.64 -30.44 -3.40
C TYR A 386 33.14 -30.54 -3.71
N SER A 387 33.94 -31.11 -2.80
CA SER A 387 35.41 -31.25 -2.89
C SER A 387 35.90 -32.17 -4.03
N ASN A 388 34.99 -32.94 -4.66
CA ASN A 388 35.31 -33.85 -5.77
C ASN A 388 36.46 -34.86 -5.43
N GLY A 389 36.46 -35.39 -4.20
CA GLY A 389 37.42 -36.37 -3.75
C GLY A 389 38.74 -35.80 -3.17
N LYS A 390 38.84 -34.49 -3.03
CA LYS A 390 39.93 -33.85 -2.26
C LYS A 390 39.55 -33.85 -0.78
N GLU A 391 40.54 -34.10 0.07
CA GLU A 391 40.32 -34.41 1.50
C GLU A 391 40.46 -33.19 2.39
N ASP A 392 40.97 -32.05 1.88
CA ASP A 392 41.26 -30.85 2.67
C ASP A 392 40.19 -29.78 2.54
N VAL A 393 39.71 -29.27 3.67
CA VAL A 393 38.86 -28.09 3.80
C VAL A 393 39.53 -27.11 4.76
N THR A 394 39.78 -25.88 4.35
CA THR A 394 40.44 -24.88 5.19
C THR A 394 39.41 -23.92 5.78
N LEU A 395 39.39 -23.80 7.11
CA LEU A 395 38.59 -22.80 7.84
C LEU A 395 39.54 -21.72 8.37
N THR A 396 39.33 -20.48 7.94
CA THR A 396 40.14 -19.35 8.38
C THR A 396 39.30 -18.39 9.23
N ILE A 397 39.83 -17.98 10.39
CA ILE A 397 39.22 -16.98 11.28
C ILE A 397 40.06 -15.72 11.18
N SER A 398 39.40 -14.59 10.88
CA SER A 398 40.00 -13.25 10.93
C SER A 398 39.10 -12.31 11.69
N HIS A 399 39.66 -11.43 12.51
CA HIS A 399 38.87 -10.46 13.27
C HIS A 399 39.58 -9.11 13.39
N ASP A 400 38.80 -8.09 13.57
CA ASP A 400 39.24 -6.77 14.05
C ASP A 400 38.54 -6.46 15.40
N ASP A 401 38.63 -5.21 15.87
CA ASP A 401 37.99 -4.80 17.14
C ASP A 401 36.46 -4.85 17.14
N LYS A 402 35.85 -4.98 15.99
CA LYS A 402 34.38 -4.84 15.80
C LYS A 402 33.72 -6.07 15.22
N THR A 403 34.42 -6.76 14.31
CA THR A 403 33.83 -7.83 13.50
C THR A 403 34.73 -9.07 13.50
N VAL A 404 34.12 -10.23 13.43
CA VAL A 404 34.77 -11.49 13.13
C VAL A 404 34.28 -11.99 11.79
N THR A 405 35.22 -12.44 10.96
CA THR A 405 34.95 -13.06 9.66
C THR A 405 35.48 -14.50 9.67
N VAL A 406 34.62 -15.42 9.27
CA VAL A 406 34.98 -16.82 9.05
C VAL A 406 34.88 -17.13 7.57
N SER A 407 35.85 -17.81 7.03
CA SER A 407 35.79 -18.36 5.69
C SER A 407 36.04 -19.88 5.71
N VAL A 408 35.34 -20.58 4.83
CA VAL A 408 35.53 -22.02 4.58
C VAL A 408 35.85 -22.22 3.11
N LYS A 409 37.06 -22.69 2.82
CA LYS A 409 37.57 -22.90 1.48
C LYS A 409 37.61 -24.38 1.15
N ASP A 410 37.10 -24.76 0.00
CA ASP A 410 37.27 -26.06 -0.65
C ASP A 410 38.09 -25.93 -1.94
N GLU A 411 38.69 -27.01 -2.39
CA GLU A 411 39.36 -27.11 -3.69
C GLU A 411 38.57 -27.95 -4.69
N GLY A 412 37.24 -27.88 -4.64
CA GLY A 412 36.34 -28.75 -5.38
C GLY A 412 35.98 -28.25 -6.77
N LEU A 413 34.70 -28.48 -7.13
CA LEU A 413 34.16 -28.21 -8.48
C LEU A 413 34.13 -26.72 -8.84
N GLY A 414 34.06 -25.83 -7.83
CA GLY A 414 33.83 -24.41 -8.05
C GLY A 414 32.44 -24.12 -8.61
N ILE A 415 32.13 -22.83 -8.72
CA ILE A 415 30.82 -22.29 -9.10
C ILE A 415 31.03 -21.29 -10.23
N SER A 416 30.24 -21.39 -11.29
CA SER A 416 30.28 -20.41 -12.38
C SER A 416 29.79 -19.04 -11.93
N PRO A 417 30.28 -17.92 -12.54
CA PRO A 417 29.86 -16.56 -12.17
C PRO A 417 28.35 -16.35 -12.22
N GLU A 418 27.66 -16.97 -13.17
CA GLU A 418 26.20 -16.90 -13.31
C GLU A 418 25.47 -17.52 -12.10
N ASN A 419 25.97 -18.65 -11.61
CA ASN A 419 25.39 -19.36 -10.48
C ASN A 419 25.78 -18.73 -9.13
N LEU A 420 26.95 -18.09 -9.06
CA LEU A 420 27.48 -17.51 -7.81
C LEU A 420 26.55 -16.42 -7.23
N ALA A 421 25.87 -15.65 -8.08
CA ALA A 421 24.90 -14.64 -7.67
C ALA A 421 23.68 -15.23 -6.92
N HIS A 422 23.38 -16.52 -7.15
CA HIS A 422 22.15 -17.18 -6.68
C HIS A 422 22.38 -18.23 -5.58
N VAL A 423 23.62 -18.49 -5.16
CA VAL A 423 23.94 -19.60 -4.23
C VAL A 423 23.27 -19.50 -2.86
N PHE A 424 22.90 -18.29 -2.43
CA PHE A 424 22.18 -18.05 -1.18
C PHE A 424 20.66 -17.97 -1.37
N GLU A 425 20.15 -18.09 -2.61
CA GLU A 425 18.72 -18.13 -2.86
C GLU A 425 18.09 -19.46 -2.41
N ARG A 426 16.81 -19.41 -2.10
CA ARG A 426 16.07 -20.60 -1.65
C ARG A 426 15.95 -21.62 -2.77
N PHE A 427 16.19 -22.89 -2.42
CA PHE A 427 16.09 -24.02 -3.35
C PHE A 427 17.05 -23.96 -4.54
N PHE A 428 17.98 -23.01 -4.54
CA PHE A 428 18.95 -22.92 -5.62
C PHE A 428 19.92 -24.10 -5.62
N ARG A 429 20.13 -24.69 -6.81
CA ARG A 429 21.10 -25.75 -7.08
C ARG A 429 21.62 -25.61 -8.49
N ALA A 430 22.93 -25.53 -8.65
CA ALA A 430 23.54 -25.51 -9.98
C ALA A 430 23.25 -26.83 -10.73
N GLU A 431 23.00 -26.76 -12.05
CA GLU A 431 22.60 -27.94 -12.86
C GLU A 431 23.57 -29.11 -12.74
N LYS A 432 24.87 -28.84 -12.71
CA LYS A 432 25.93 -29.84 -12.60
C LYS A 432 25.91 -30.58 -11.25
N THR A 433 25.26 -30.03 -10.23
CA THR A 433 25.22 -30.58 -8.87
C THR A 433 23.85 -31.15 -8.48
N LYS A 434 22.89 -31.21 -9.40
CA LYS A 434 21.56 -31.76 -9.14
C LYS A 434 21.53 -33.20 -8.65
N ASN A 435 22.58 -33.99 -8.99
CA ASN A 435 22.70 -35.37 -8.54
C ASN A 435 23.27 -35.50 -7.10
N LEU A 436 23.84 -34.45 -6.53
CA LEU A 436 24.33 -34.44 -5.16
C LEU A 436 23.17 -34.17 -4.19
N GLU A 437 23.28 -34.68 -2.97
CA GLU A 437 22.19 -34.56 -1.97
C GLU A 437 21.91 -33.12 -1.49
N GLY A 438 20.65 -32.79 -1.21
CA GLY A 438 20.23 -31.53 -0.56
C GLY A 438 19.14 -30.77 -1.30
N ILE A 439 18.34 -30.02 -0.58
CA ILE A 439 17.18 -29.26 -1.09
C ILE A 439 17.56 -27.85 -1.55
N GLY A 440 18.79 -27.38 -1.27
CA GLY A 440 19.19 -25.99 -1.56
C GLY A 440 18.67 -24.97 -0.53
N LEU A 441 18.47 -25.41 0.71
CA LEU A 441 18.05 -24.53 1.82
C LEU A 441 19.20 -24.17 2.76
N GLY A 442 20.28 -24.95 2.78
CA GLY A 442 21.34 -24.77 3.75
C GLY A 442 22.01 -23.40 3.70
N LEU A 443 22.47 -22.95 2.53
CA LEU A 443 23.11 -21.64 2.37
C LEU A 443 22.13 -20.49 2.60
N PHE A 444 20.89 -20.63 2.17
CA PHE A 444 19.83 -19.67 2.46
C PHE A 444 19.63 -19.51 3.98
N LEU A 445 19.53 -20.61 4.74
CA LEU A 445 19.40 -20.56 6.19
C LEU A 445 20.62 -19.92 6.85
N CYS A 446 21.84 -20.21 6.36
CA CYS A 446 23.04 -19.53 6.82
C CYS A 446 22.97 -18.02 6.64
N GLN A 447 22.55 -17.55 5.47
CA GLN A 447 22.38 -16.13 5.21
C GLN A 447 21.35 -15.50 6.16
N GLN A 448 20.22 -16.15 6.40
CA GLN A 448 19.19 -15.65 7.31
C GLN A 448 19.68 -15.60 8.76
N ILE A 449 20.40 -16.63 9.24
CA ILE A 449 20.99 -16.65 10.58
C ILE A 449 22.00 -15.51 10.74
N ILE A 450 22.89 -15.34 9.78
CA ILE A 450 23.91 -14.28 9.82
C ILE A 450 23.28 -12.89 9.72
N THR A 451 22.27 -12.70 8.86
CA THR A 451 21.53 -11.44 8.78
C THR A 451 20.84 -11.11 10.11
N ALA A 452 20.25 -12.11 10.78
CA ALA A 452 19.67 -11.93 12.11
C ALA A 452 20.71 -11.56 13.18
N HIS A 453 21.99 -11.93 12.98
CA HIS A 453 23.12 -11.48 13.80
C HIS A 453 23.72 -10.14 13.33
N HIS A 454 23.02 -9.41 12.42
CA HIS A 454 23.48 -8.17 11.80
C HIS A 454 24.80 -8.30 11.02
N GLY A 455 25.04 -9.50 10.53
CA GLY A 455 26.20 -9.85 9.73
C GLY A 455 25.90 -9.90 8.23
N THR A 456 26.91 -10.31 7.47
CA THR A 456 26.85 -10.48 6.01
C THR A 456 27.46 -11.81 5.61
N THR A 457 26.95 -12.40 4.50
CA THR A 457 27.49 -13.60 3.87
C THR A 457 27.81 -13.32 2.41
N TRP A 458 28.89 -13.94 1.93
CA TRP A 458 29.26 -13.91 0.51
C TRP A 458 30.06 -15.16 0.13
N ALA A 459 30.30 -15.35 -1.14
CA ALA A 459 31.13 -16.44 -1.64
C ALA A 459 32.00 -15.95 -2.79
N GLU A 460 33.17 -16.56 -2.89
CA GLU A 460 34.11 -16.39 -3.99
C GLU A 460 34.40 -17.77 -4.59
N SER A 461 34.39 -17.89 -5.90
CA SER A 461 34.60 -19.18 -6.54
C SER A 461 35.11 -19.03 -7.96
N GLU A 462 35.89 -19.99 -8.39
CA GLU A 462 36.32 -20.18 -9.78
C GLU A 462 36.05 -21.62 -10.20
N GLU A 463 35.34 -21.80 -11.31
CA GLU A 463 34.96 -23.11 -11.81
C GLU A 463 36.17 -23.99 -12.03
N GLY A 464 36.20 -25.19 -11.41
CA GLY A 464 37.31 -26.16 -11.46
C GLY A 464 38.44 -25.89 -10.45
N LYS A 465 38.37 -24.80 -9.64
CA LYS A 465 39.41 -24.49 -8.63
C LYS A 465 38.91 -24.53 -7.20
N GLY A 466 37.59 -24.57 -7.00
CA GLY A 466 36.97 -24.62 -5.70
C GLY A 466 36.23 -23.33 -5.34
N SER A 467 35.69 -23.27 -4.12
CA SER A 467 34.91 -22.16 -3.60
C SER A 467 35.36 -21.77 -2.19
N THR A 468 35.10 -20.53 -1.84
CA THR A 468 35.27 -20.04 -0.47
C THR A 468 33.99 -19.34 -0.05
N PHE A 469 33.37 -19.82 1.02
CA PHE A 469 32.17 -19.22 1.62
C PHE A 469 32.57 -18.43 2.84
N TYR A 470 32.04 -17.24 2.97
CA TYR A 470 32.36 -16.31 4.03
C TYR A 470 31.10 -15.89 4.81
N PHE A 471 31.28 -15.66 6.09
CA PHE A 471 30.37 -14.82 6.86
C PHE A 471 31.14 -13.87 7.77
N SER A 472 30.55 -12.71 8.05
CA SER A 472 31.08 -11.73 9.02
C SER A 472 29.94 -11.30 9.95
N ILE A 473 30.23 -11.26 11.27
CA ILE A 473 29.32 -10.82 12.31
C ILE A 473 29.98 -9.81 13.24
N PRO A 474 29.22 -8.90 13.90
CA PRO A 474 29.75 -8.07 14.98
C PRO A 474 30.20 -8.92 16.18
N ILE A 475 31.35 -8.60 16.77
CA ILE A 475 31.86 -9.28 17.99
C ILE A 475 30.95 -8.95 19.18
N GLN A 476 30.59 -7.68 19.34
CA GLN A 476 29.61 -7.25 20.32
C GLN A 476 28.27 -7.25 19.59
N GLY A 477 27.52 -8.34 19.68
CA GLY A 477 26.16 -8.40 19.15
C GLY A 477 25.31 -7.26 19.73
N ILE A 478 24.22 -6.91 19.04
CA ILE A 478 23.25 -5.96 19.59
C ILE A 478 22.64 -6.62 20.84
N LEU A 479 22.85 -6.00 21.99
CA LEU A 479 22.06 -6.33 23.17
C LEU A 479 20.59 -6.12 22.82
N PRO A 480 19.67 -7.04 23.20
CA PRO A 480 18.27 -6.82 22.99
C PRO A 480 17.89 -5.46 23.62
N ASP A 481 17.25 -4.61 22.84
CA ASP A 481 16.65 -3.37 23.35
C ASP A 481 15.78 -3.72 24.56
N GLU A 482 16.06 -3.05 25.71
CA GLU A 482 15.28 -3.15 26.95
C GLU A 482 13.80 -2.78 26.76
#